data_b995b75daf3e06cf1e67ecb9ab5431db
#
_entry.id   b995b75daf3e06cf1e67ecb9ab5431db
#
_cell.length_a   1.000
_cell.length_b   1.000
_cell.length_c   1.000
_cell.angle_alpha   90.00
_cell.angle_beta   90.00
_cell.angle_gamma   90.00
#
_symmetry.space_group_name_H-M   'P 1'
#
loop_
_entity.id
_entity.type
_entity.pdbx_description
1 polymer ?
#
loop_
_entity_poly.entity_id
_entity_poly.type
_entity_poly.pdbx_seq_one_letter_code
_entity_poly.pdbx_strand_id
1 'polypeptide(L)'
;MTGLPRPSLTYRTEDGLRLGALLWRFGPGWRMISSAMLGGGVGRREWVLNAQVAAGYSRMDPVEHMDALGPGGPGVGMMTAAVVERYAAAEDGGAEAVATVGLGVPTWAAAPEGVPDPGLPAAPESAPESARETAPESGAEPARETVGAGDAGVLETGGRAPRPGTINILVAVPVAFSDPALVNAVMTVTEAKTQALLEAGFPCTGTASDAVCVAVREDGPAEAFGGPRSVWGARIARAVHRAVLDGARDWRTRRNGPGGVLQW
;
A
#
# COMPACT_ATOMS: atom_id res chain seq x y z
N MET A 1 3.77 -28.44 2.83
CA MET A 1 2.81 -27.57 2.10
C MET A 1 3.63 -26.56 1.32
N THR A 2 3.46 -26.51 0.01
CA THR A 2 4.37 -25.80 -0.92
C THR A 2 3.81 -24.45 -1.40
N GLY A 3 2.61 -24.08 -0.99
CA GLY A 3 1.92 -22.87 -1.43
C GLY A 3 1.62 -21.88 -0.29
N LEU A 4 0.87 -20.83 -0.61
CA LEU A 4 0.37 -19.82 0.32
C LEU A 4 -0.51 -20.49 1.40
N PRO A 5 -0.19 -20.35 2.70
CA PRO A 5 -1.11 -20.81 3.74
C PRO A 5 -2.43 -20.03 3.66
N ARG A 6 -3.53 -20.64 4.10
CA ARG A 6 -4.80 -19.92 4.19
C ARG A 6 -4.71 -18.82 5.24
N PRO A 7 -5.15 -17.59 4.94
CA PRO A 7 -5.14 -16.52 5.93
C PRO A 7 -6.19 -16.77 7.02
N SER A 8 -5.87 -16.39 8.25
CA SER A 8 -6.88 -16.16 9.27
C SER A 8 -7.33 -14.70 9.20
N LEU A 9 -8.65 -14.49 9.17
CA LEU A 9 -9.26 -13.18 9.23
C LEU A 9 -9.67 -12.90 10.67
N THR A 10 -9.20 -11.80 11.21
CA THR A 10 -9.54 -11.32 12.55
C THR A 10 -10.05 -9.89 12.48
N TYR A 11 -10.70 -9.43 13.55
CA TYR A 11 -11.21 -8.07 13.65
C TYR A 11 -10.83 -7.46 14.99
N ARG A 12 -10.58 -6.16 14.95
CA ARG A 12 -10.42 -5.33 16.15
C ARG A 12 -11.27 -4.07 16.05
N THR A 13 -11.55 -3.45 17.16
CA THR A 13 -12.14 -2.10 17.20
C THR A 13 -11.08 -1.11 17.59
N GLU A 14 -10.89 -0.07 16.78
CA GLU A 14 -9.91 0.99 16.97
C GLU A 14 -10.57 2.30 16.54
N ASP A 15 -10.55 3.30 17.41
CA ASP A 15 -11.22 4.60 17.20
C ASP A 15 -12.71 4.48 16.80
N GLY A 16 -13.41 3.50 17.37
CA GLY A 16 -14.81 3.21 17.05
C GLY A 16 -15.05 2.50 15.72
N LEU A 17 -14.00 2.20 14.94
CA LEU A 17 -14.08 1.49 13.68
C LEU A 17 -13.78 0.00 13.86
N ARG A 18 -14.55 -0.86 13.19
CA ARG A 18 -14.26 -2.30 13.09
C ARG A 18 -13.31 -2.54 11.93
N LEU A 19 -12.06 -2.91 12.25
CA LEU A 19 -10.97 -3.07 11.28
C LEU A 19 -10.57 -4.53 11.18
N GLY A 20 -10.47 -5.04 9.95
CA GLY A 20 -10.07 -6.40 9.65
C GLY A 20 -8.54 -6.56 9.56
N ALA A 21 -8.06 -7.78 9.75
CA ALA A 21 -6.67 -8.15 9.48
C ALA A 21 -6.60 -9.57 8.93
N LEU A 22 -5.80 -9.75 7.89
CA LEU A 22 -5.44 -11.04 7.33
C LEU A 22 -4.05 -11.44 7.80
N LEU A 23 -3.93 -12.62 8.39
CA LEU A 23 -2.67 -13.16 8.86
C LEU A 23 -2.38 -14.49 8.19
N TRP A 24 -1.29 -14.59 7.45
CA TRP A 24 -0.73 -15.81 6.89
C TRP A 24 0.39 -16.31 7.79
N ARG A 25 0.28 -17.53 8.31
CA ARG A 25 1.31 -18.19 9.12
C ARG A 25 2.06 -19.18 8.23
N PHE A 26 3.26 -18.81 7.84
CA PHE A 26 4.13 -19.60 6.98
C PHE A 26 4.93 -20.64 7.77
N GLY A 27 5.33 -20.32 9.01
CA GLY A 27 6.28 -21.09 9.78
C GLY A 27 7.71 -21.00 9.24
N PRO A 28 8.64 -21.83 9.74
CA PRO A 28 10.04 -21.82 9.32
C PRO A 28 10.27 -22.29 7.87
N GLY A 29 11.45 -21.98 7.33
CA GLY A 29 11.87 -22.38 5.98
C GLY A 29 11.39 -21.45 4.86
N TRP A 30 10.94 -20.26 5.23
CA TRP A 30 10.59 -19.22 4.27
C TRP A 30 11.54 -18.01 4.38
N ARG A 31 11.96 -17.52 3.23
CA ARG A 31 12.69 -16.29 3.06
C ARG A 31 11.85 -15.30 2.28
N MET A 32 11.83 -14.06 2.69
CA MET A 32 10.98 -13.04 2.07
C MET A 32 11.77 -11.79 1.74
N ILE A 33 11.32 -11.09 0.70
CA ILE A 33 11.67 -9.69 0.43
C ILE A 33 10.39 -8.86 0.49
N SER A 34 10.44 -7.73 1.21
CA SER A 34 9.27 -6.87 1.34
C SER A 34 9.66 -5.39 1.39
N SER A 35 8.75 -4.53 0.88
CA SER A 35 8.79 -3.08 1.04
C SER A 35 7.97 -2.59 2.24
N ALA A 36 7.39 -3.47 3.04
CA ALA A 36 6.60 -3.12 4.22
C ALA A 36 7.47 -2.48 5.31
N MET A 37 6.88 -1.61 6.14
CA MET A 37 7.58 -0.93 7.24
C MET A 37 8.04 -1.92 8.32
N LEU A 38 7.18 -2.86 8.72
CA LEU A 38 7.55 -3.92 9.65
C LEU A 38 8.08 -5.12 8.86
N GLY A 39 9.30 -5.56 9.17
CA GLY A 39 9.93 -6.72 8.56
C GLY A 39 10.32 -6.54 7.09
N GLY A 40 10.48 -5.30 6.62
CA GLY A 40 10.96 -4.99 5.27
C GLY A 40 12.39 -5.46 5.00
N GLY A 41 12.81 -5.32 3.73
CA GLY A 41 14.08 -5.86 3.25
C GLY A 41 14.04 -7.38 3.05
N VAL A 42 15.22 -8.00 2.97
CA VAL A 42 15.37 -9.46 2.77
C VAL A 42 15.64 -10.15 4.10
N GLY A 43 14.92 -11.26 4.37
CA GLY A 43 15.17 -12.03 5.59
C GLY A 43 14.24 -13.24 5.72
N ARG A 44 14.53 -14.08 6.73
CA ARG A 44 13.62 -15.16 7.15
C ARG A 44 12.42 -14.56 7.83
N ARG A 45 11.23 -14.99 7.45
CA ARG A 45 9.96 -14.55 8.03
C ARG A 45 9.01 -15.74 8.15
N GLU A 46 8.24 -15.77 9.22
CA GLU A 46 7.34 -16.88 9.54
C GLU A 46 5.88 -16.51 9.40
N TRP A 47 5.58 -15.22 9.23
CA TRP A 47 4.22 -14.74 9.04
C TRP A 47 4.19 -13.45 8.21
N VAL A 48 3.04 -13.22 7.57
CA VAL A 48 2.70 -11.95 6.92
C VAL A 48 1.35 -11.48 7.43
N LEU A 49 1.27 -10.24 7.89
CA LEU A 49 0.07 -9.56 8.33
C LEU A 49 -0.29 -8.47 7.32
N ASN A 50 -1.55 -8.40 6.91
CA ASN A 50 -2.11 -7.27 6.18
C ASN A 50 -3.25 -6.70 6.99
N ALA A 51 -3.01 -5.60 7.70
CA ALA A 51 -3.95 -5.01 8.64
C ALA A 51 -4.63 -3.78 8.07
N GLN A 52 -5.96 -3.77 8.13
CA GLN A 52 -6.73 -2.57 7.83
C GLN A 52 -6.51 -1.53 8.92
N VAL A 53 -6.33 -0.28 8.51
CA VAL A 53 -6.25 0.90 9.36
C VAL A 53 -7.29 1.93 8.93
N ALA A 54 -7.60 2.88 9.80
CA ALA A 54 -8.49 3.98 9.47
C ALA A 54 -7.98 4.78 8.27
N ALA A 55 -8.88 5.30 7.44
CA ALA A 55 -8.54 6.10 6.27
C ALA A 55 -7.71 7.37 6.61
N GLY A 56 -7.91 7.91 7.81
CA GLY A 56 -7.14 9.04 8.36
C GLY A 56 -6.00 8.61 9.29
N TYR A 57 -5.40 7.43 9.09
CA TYR A 57 -4.33 6.93 9.95
C TYR A 57 -3.20 7.95 10.11
N SER A 58 -2.94 8.39 11.35
CA SER A 58 -1.99 9.45 11.67
C SER A 58 -1.06 9.12 12.85
N ARG A 59 -1.01 7.84 13.28
CA ARG A 59 -0.10 7.44 14.37
C ARG A 59 1.36 7.65 13.96
N MET A 60 2.17 8.10 14.92
CA MET A 60 3.60 8.35 14.74
C MET A 60 4.47 7.13 15.05
N ASP A 61 3.85 6.02 15.49
CA ASP A 61 4.46 4.74 15.86
C ASP A 61 3.95 3.56 14.99
N PRO A 62 3.96 3.67 13.64
CA PRO A 62 3.34 2.66 12.78
C PRO A 62 4.01 1.28 12.85
N VAL A 63 5.29 1.21 13.13
CA VAL A 63 6.03 -0.07 13.24
C VAL A 63 5.63 -0.79 14.51
N GLU A 64 5.64 -0.10 15.66
CA GLU A 64 5.23 -0.63 16.96
C GLU A 64 3.75 -1.05 16.93
N HIS A 65 2.91 -0.25 16.27
CA HIS A 65 1.50 -0.60 16.09
C HIS A 65 1.35 -1.91 15.31
N MET A 66 2.04 -2.07 14.19
CA MET A 66 1.97 -3.29 13.39
C MET A 66 2.56 -4.50 14.12
N ASP A 67 3.63 -4.32 14.88
CA ASP A 67 4.22 -5.39 15.69
C ASP A 67 3.24 -5.87 16.78
N ALA A 68 2.54 -4.95 17.44
CA ALA A 68 1.52 -5.27 18.44
C ALA A 68 0.31 -6.03 17.85
N LEU A 69 0.01 -5.87 16.57
CA LEU A 69 -1.04 -6.61 15.87
C LEU A 69 -0.58 -7.98 15.38
N GLY A 70 0.73 -8.19 15.24
CA GLY A 70 1.34 -9.43 14.80
C GLY A 70 1.41 -10.47 15.91
N PRO A 71 1.73 -11.74 15.57
CA PRO A 71 1.87 -12.81 16.54
C PRO A 71 3.21 -12.81 17.30
N GLY A 72 4.05 -11.80 17.09
CA GLY A 72 5.43 -11.78 17.55
C GLY A 72 6.38 -12.61 16.69
N GLY A 73 7.71 -12.43 16.91
CA GLY A 73 8.73 -13.10 16.11
C GLY A 73 8.93 -12.52 14.71
N PRO A 74 9.70 -13.18 13.83
CA PRO A 74 10.06 -12.63 12.53
C PRO A 74 8.89 -12.67 11.54
N GLY A 75 8.37 -11.50 11.18
CA GLY A 75 7.25 -11.39 10.25
C GLY A 75 7.30 -10.13 9.38
N VAL A 76 6.32 -9.99 8.51
CA VAL A 76 6.08 -8.81 7.68
C VAL A 76 4.72 -8.22 8.04
N GLY A 77 4.67 -6.91 8.29
CA GLY A 77 3.44 -6.17 8.56
C GLY A 77 3.17 -5.11 7.49
N MET A 78 2.08 -5.29 6.75
CA MET A 78 1.57 -4.36 5.75
C MET A 78 0.31 -3.67 6.28
N MET A 79 0.21 -2.36 6.07
CA MET A 79 -1.00 -1.58 6.40
C MET A 79 -1.79 -1.25 5.15
N THR A 80 -3.12 -1.20 5.27
CA THR A 80 -3.99 -0.79 4.18
C THR A 80 -5.24 -0.08 4.70
N ALA A 81 -5.74 0.90 3.96
CA ALA A 81 -7.08 1.42 4.16
C ALA A 81 -8.15 0.65 3.35
N ALA A 82 -7.74 -0.30 2.52
CA ALA A 82 -8.67 -1.16 1.79
C ALA A 82 -9.32 -2.19 2.72
N VAL A 83 -10.57 -2.55 2.44
CA VAL A 83 -11.29 -3.61 3.14
C VAL A 83 -10.61 -4.95 2.85
N VAL A 84 -9.95 -5.52 3.86
CA VAL A 84 -9.07 -6.70 3.69
C VAL A 84 -9.84 -7.98 3.35
N GLU A 85 -11.11 -8.09 3.73
CA GLU A 85 -12.00 -9.20 3.38
C GLU A 85 -12.21 -9.36 1.86
N ARG A 86 -11.98 -8.29 1.13
CA ARG A 86 -12.16 -8.23 -0.33
C ARG A 86 -10.86 -8.42 -1.10
N TYR A 87 -9.93 -9.15 -0.50
CA TYR A 87 -8.71 -9.51 -1.23
C TYR A 87 -9.05 -10.35 -2.46
N ALA A 88 -8.31 -10.15 -3.53
CA ALA A 88 -8.31 -11.00 -4.71
C ALA A 88 -7.11 -11.95 -4.67
N ALA A 89 -7.31 -13.18 -5.12
CA ALA A 89 -6.25 -14.18 -5.16
C ALA A 89 -6.20 -14.86 -6.53
N ALA A 90 -5.00 -15.15 -7.01
CA ALA A 90 -4.78 -15.87 -8.25
C ALA A 90 -3.55 -16.78 -8.15
N GLU A 91 -3.53 -17.81 -8.99
CA GLU A 91 -2.43 -18.79 -9.07
C GLU A 91 -2.03 -18.98 -10.53
N ASP A 92 -0.74 -19.21 -10.78
CA ASP A 92 -0.23 -19.61 -12.08
C ASP A 92 0.97 -20.55 -11.92
N GLY A 93 0.77 -21.82 -12.23
CA GLY A 93 1.81 -22.84 -12.24
C GLY A 93 2.59 -22.99 -10.94
N GLY A 94 1.94 -22.81 -9.80
CA GLY A 94 2.50 -22.87 -8.46
C GLY A 94 3.00 -21.54 -7.90
N ALA A 95 2.91 -20.44 -8.63
CA ALA A 95 3.05 -19.10 -8.08
C ALA A 95 1.68 -18.58 -7.64
N GLU A 96 1.55 -18.27 -6.36
CA GLU A 96 0.31 -17.76 -5.78
C GLU A 96 0.45 -16.28 -5.43
N ALA A 97 -0.57 -15.47 -5.73
CA ALA A 97 -0.61 -14.04 -5.42
C ALA A 97 -1.93 -13.66 -4.74
N VAL A 98 -1.83 -12.79 -3.76
CA VAL A 98 -2.97 -12.15 -3.09
C VAL A 98 -2.78 -10.64 -3.16
N ALA A 99 -3.83 -9.91 -3.52
CA ALA A 99 -3.83 -8.46 -3.54
C ALA A 99 -5.04 -7.90 -2.77
N THR A 100 -4.81 -6.91 -1.91
CA THR A 100 -5.85 -5.99 -1.43
C THR A 100 -5.71 -4.70 -2.21
N VAL A 101 -6.79 -4.25 -2.85
CA VAL A 101 -6.75 -3.12 -3.78
C VAL A 101 -7.68 -2.01 -3.32
N GLY A 102 -7.07 -0.89 -2.94
CA GLY A 102 -7.73 0.37 -2.62
C GLY A 102 -7.23 1.47 -3.55
N LEU A 103 -8.09 2.01 -4.40
CA LEU A 103 -7.75 3.02 -5.42
C LEU A 103 -8.43 4.37 -5.12
N GLY A 104 -8.37 4.79 -3.85
CA GLY A 104 -8.92 6.08 -3.43
C GLY A 104 -8.19 7.26 -4.06
N VAL A 105 -6.86 7.18 -4.10
CA VAL A 105 -5.96 8.16 -4.73
C VAL A 105 -4.98 7.41 -5.64
N PRO A 106 -5.35 7.18 -6.92
CA PRO A 106 -4.43 6.64 -7.91
C PRO A 106 -3.27 7.62 -8.14
N THR A 107 -2.03 7.11 -8.22
CA THR A 107 -0.82 7.92 -8.29
C THR A 107 0.06 7.50 -9.45
N TRP A 108 0.62 8.47 -10.19
CA TRP A 108 1.70 8.23 -11.13
C TRP A 108 3.05 8.32 -10.40
N ALA A 109 3.90 7.31 -10.53
CA ALA A 109 5.23 7.33 -9.89
C ALA A 109 6.13 8.50 -10.36
N ALA A 110 5.94 8.97 -11.57
CA ALA A 110 6.68 10.07 -12.17
C ALA A 110 5.75 11.25 -12.52
N ALA A 111 4.83 11.59 -11.62
CA ALA A 111 4.02 12.78 -11.79
C ALA A 111 4.92 14.03 -11.79
N PRO A 112 4.68 15.03 -12.68
CA PRO A 112 5.40 16.29 -12.63
C PRO A 112 5.17 17.01 -11.30
N GLU A 113 6.18 17.74 -10.82
CA GLU A 113 6.07 18.56 -9.61
C GLU A 113 4.93 19.57 -9.73
N GLY A 114 4.12 19.70 -8.68
CA GLY A 114 2.97 20.60 -8.63
C GLY A 114 1.72 20.12 -9.38
N VAL A 115 1.77 18.97 -10.05
CA VAL A 115 0.59 18.37 -10.67
C VAL A 115 -0.14 17.50 -9.63
N PRO A 116 -1.42 17.79 -9.32
CA PRO A 116 -2.18 16.95 -8.39
C PRO A 116 -2.35 15.53 -8.92
N ASP A 117 -2.28 14.55 -8.03
CA ASP A 117 -2.60 13.17 -8.36
C ASP A 117 -4.05 13.03 -8.86
N PRO A 118 -4.31 12.13 -9.84
CA PRO A 118 -5.65 11.86 -10.30
C PRO A 118 -6.56 11.46 -9.14
N GLY A 119 -7.62 12.23 -8.90
CA GLY A 119 -8.59 11.97 -7.83
C GLY A 119 -8.41 12.76 -6.55
N LEU A 120 -7.34 13.54 -6.40
CA LEU A 120 -7.30 14.61 -5.40
C LEU A 120 -8.22 15.76 -5.85
N PRO A 121 -8.98 16.40 -4.93
CA PRO A 121 -9.63 17.67 -5.25
C PRO A 121 -8.54 18.68 -5.62
N ALA A 122 -8.78 19.50 -6.63
CA ALA A 122 -7.88 20.62 -6.95
C ALA A 122 -7.63 21.42 -5.68
N ALA A 123 -6.36 21.74 -5.40
CA ALA A 123 -6.05 22.69 -4.35
C ALA A 123 -6.85 23.98 -4.60
N PRO A 124 -7.42 24.63 -3.56
CA PRO A 124 -8.05 25.91 -3.75
C PRO A 124 -7.04 26.84 -4.44
N GLU A 125 -7.45 27.44 -5.56
CA GLU A 125 -6.61 28.40 -6.27
C GLU A 125 -6.13 29.42 -5.23
N SER A 126 -4.81 29.51 -5.03
CA SER A 126 -4.19 30.54 -4.23
C SER A 126 -4.68 31.88 -4.78
N ALA A 127 -5.28 32.70 -3.94
CA ALA A 127 -5.74 34.05 -4.34
C ALA A 127 -4.61 34.75 -5.09
N PRO A 128 -4.90 35.42 -6.22
CA PRO A 128 -3.86 36.04 -7.03
C PRO A 128 -3.02 36.99 -6.20
N GLU A 129 -1.71 36.92 -6.36
CA GLU A 129 -0.66 37.69 -5.66
C GLU A 129 -0.73 39.20 -5.91
N SER A 130 -1.81 39.73 -6.52
CA SER A 130 -2.02 41.13 -6.89
C SER A 130 -2.49 42.02 -5.75
N ALA A 131 -2.52 41.58 -4.49
CA ALA A 131 -2.85 42.41 -3.34
C ALA A 131 -1.65 42.73 -2.42
N ARG A 132 -0.42 42.68 -2.92
CA ARG A 132 0.71 43.28 -2.22
C ARG A 132 0.86 44.72 -2.70
N GLU A 133 -0.07 45.57 -2.29
CA GLU A 133 0.04 47.01 -2.44
C GLU A 133 1.01 47.56 -1.39
N THR A 134 1.96 48.33 -1.88
CA THR A 134 3.03 49.05 -1.22
C THR A 134 2.57 49.77 0.05
N ALA A 135 3.19 49.42 1.19
CA ALA A 135 3.19 50.28 2.38
C ALA A 135 4.55 50.99 2.48
N PRO A 136 4.57 52.29 2.87
CA PRO A 136 5.78 53.10 2.87
C PRO A 136 6.69 52.77 4.07
N GLU A 137 7.98 52.85 3.83
CA GLU A 137 9.04 52.79 4.85
C GLU A 137 8.88 53.84 5.92
N SER A 138 8.79 53.43 7.18
CA SER A 138 9.03 54.27 8.33
C SER A 138 9.70 53.46 9.40
N GLY A 139 10.96 53.82 9.73
CA GLY A 139 11.80 53.16 10.66
C GLY A 139 11.39 53.28 12.11
N ALA A 140 11.59 52.24 12.89
CA ALA A 140 11.91 52.26 14.32
C ALA A 140 12.34 50.83 14.75
N GLU A 141 13.43 50.76 15.47
CA GLU A 141 14.11 49.57 16.02
C GLU A 141 13.40 49.02 17.30
N PRO A 142 13.85 47.91 17.90
CA PRO A 142 12.99 46.76 18.21
C PRO A 142 12.65 46.63 19.69
N ALA A 143 11.49 46.10 19.99
CA ALA A 143 11.17 45.56 21.30
C ALA A 143 10.95 44.06 21.22
N ARG A 144 11.71 43.31 22.02
CA ARG A 144 11.53 41.85 22.25
C ARG A 144 10.19 41.63 22.93
N GLU A 145 9.36 40.77 22.36
CA GLU A 145 8.23 40.18 23.07
C GLU A 145 8.09 38.70 22.81
N THR A 146 7.71 38.03 23.85
CA THR A 146 7.66 36.62 24.11
C THR A 146 6.68 35.87 23.20
N VAL A 147 7.11 34.66 22.77
CA VAL A 147 6.31 33.70 21.99
C VAL A 147 5.19 33.14 22.86
N GLY A 148 3.95 33.56 22.58
CA GLY A 148 2.75 32.89 23.02
C GLY A 148 2.37 31.81 22.01
N ALA A 149 2.13 30.58 22.47
CA ALA A 149 1.62 29.48 21.68
C ALA A 149 0.21 29.83 21.15
N GLY A 150 0.12 30.15 19.89
CA GLY A 150 -1.13 30.37 19.18
C GLY A 150 -1.70 29.10 18.65
N ASP A 151 -2.90 28.83 19.14
CA ASP A 151 -3.87 27.82 18.72
C ASP A 151 -3.95 27.71 17.18
N ALA A 152 -3.55 26.58 16.62
CA ALA A 152 -3.71 26.28 15.21
C ALA A 152 -5.18 25.97 14.94
N GLY A 153 -5.94 27.01 14.63
CA GLY A 153 -7.32 26.90 14.18
C GLY A 153 -7.43 25.92 13.01
N VAL A 154 -8.06 24.78 13.24
CA VAL A 154 -8.49 23.82 12.22
C VAL A 154 -9.53 24.52 11.36
N LEU A 155 -9.12 24.93 10.15
CA LEU A 155 -10.06 25.35 9.13
C LEU A 155 -10.87 24.10 8.71
N GLU A 156 -12.09 23.99 9.22
CA GLU A 156 -13.10 23.08 8.69
C GLU A 156 -13.50 23.53 7.27
N THR A 157 -12.69 23.16 6.30
CA THR A 157 -13.15 23.17 4.91
C THR A 157 -14.00 21.91 4.73
N GLY A 158 -15.29 22.08 4.44
CA GLY A 158 -16.26 20.99 4.15
C GLY A 158 -15.91 20.14 2.92
N GLY A 159 -14.63 19.81 2.73
CA GLY A 159 -14.10 18.90 1.73
C GLY A 159 -14.18 17.47 2.25
N ARG A 160 -14.77 16.56 1.47
CA ARG A 160 -14.77 15.12 1.70
C ARG A 160 -13.35 14.67 2.04
N ALA A 161 -13.16 14.06 3.23
CA ALA A 161 -11.86 13.58 3.67
C ALA A 161 -11.13 12.81 2.55
N PRO A 162 -9.82 12.98 2.37
CA PRO A 162 -9.07 12.27 1.35
C PRO A 162 -9.29 10.76 1.54
N ARG A 163 -9.58 10.06 0.44
CA ARG A 163 -9.79 8.61 0.44
C ARG A 163 -8.45 7.94 0.16
N PRO A 164 -7.66 7.56 1.16
CA PRO A 164 -6.38 6.92 0.93
C PRO A 164 -6.59 5.64 0.13
N GLY A 165 -5.65 5.37 -0.75
CA GLY A 165 -5.59 4.13 -1.51
C GLY A 165 -4.31 3.39 -1.14
N THR A 166 -4.37 2.08 -1.11
CA THR A 166 -3.19 1.22 -0.90
C THR A 166 -3.41 -0.08 -1.66
N ILE A 167 -2.37 -0.53 -2.35
CA ILE A 167 -2.33 -1.87 -2.95
C ILE A 167 -1.26 -2.67 -2.24
N ASN A 168 -1.67 -3.67 -1.45
CA ASN A 168 -0.74 -4.60 -0.84
C ASN A 168 -0.79 -5.93 -1.57
N ILE A 169 0.40 -6.44 -1.94
CA ILE A 169 0.56 -7.67 -2.72
C ILE A 169 1.45 -8.65 -1.96
N LEU A 170 0.93 -9.86 -1.71
CA LEU A 170 1.69 -10.99 -1.20
C LEU A 170 1.81 -12.04 -2.31
N VAL A 171 3.03 -12.48 -2.58
CA VAL A 171 3.34 -13.55 -3.52
C VAL A 171 4.04 -14.68 -2.79
N ALA A 172 3.72 -15.94 -3.10
CA ALA A 172 4.46 -17.10 -2.64
C ALA A 172 4.84 -18.01 -3.81
N VAL A 173 6.07 -18.52 -3.79
CA VAL A 173 6.58 -19.49 -4.76
C VAL A 173 7.35 -20.61 -4.05
N PRO A 174 7.27 -21.87 -4.55
CA PRO A 174 7.87 -23.03 -3.91
C PRO A 174 9.34 -23.25 -4.29
N VAL A 175 10.07 -22.21 -4.66
CA VAL A 175 11.47 -22.25 -5.09
C VAL A 175 12.34 -21.33 -4.26
N ALA A 176 13.65 -21.54 -4.29
CA ALA A 176 14.63 -20.71 -3.62
C ALA A 176 15.24 -19.70 -4.59
N PHE A 177 14.85 -18.45 -4.46
CA PHE A 177 15.48 -17.35 -5.21
C PHE A 177 16.77 -16.89 -4.55
N SER A 178 17.77 -16.60 -5.37
CA SER A 178 18.93 -15.79 -4.94
C SER A 178 18.49 -14.35 -4.60
N ASP A 179 19.34 -13.58 -3.88
CA ASP A 179 19.03 -12.17 -3.57
C ASP A 179 18.77 -11.31 -4.81
N PRO A 180 19.60 -11.39 -5.88
CA PRO A 180 19.28 -10.69 -7.12
C PRO A 180 17.95 -11.11 -7.75
N ALA A 181 17.60 -12.40 -7.66
CA ALA A 181 16.32 -12.91 -8.18
C ALA A 181 15.12 -12.40 -7.35
N LEU A 182 15.26 -12.28 -6.02
CA LEU A 182 14.25 -11.68 -5.16
C LEU A 182 13.99 -10.21 -5.51
N VAL A 183 15.07 -9.43 -5.69
CA VAL A 183 14.95 -8.02 -6.12
C VAL A 183 14.26 -7.94 -7.49
N ASN A 184 14.66 -8.79 -8.44
CA ASN A 184 14.06 -8.83 -9.77
C ASN A 184 12.59 -9.27 -9.74
N ALA A 185 12.21 -10.19 -8.83
CA ALA A 185 10.82 -10.59 -8.64
C ALA A 185 9.95 -9.42 -8.13
N VAL A 186 10.44 -8.57 -7.22
CA VAL A 186 9.72 -7.35 -6.78
C VAL A 186 9.48 -6.40 -7.95
N MET A 187 10.47 -6.21 -8.84
CA MET A 187 10.29 -5.41 -10.05
C MET A 187 9.19 -6.02 -10.93
N THR A 188 9.23 -7.33 -11.17
CA THR A 188 8.21 -8.07 -11.94
C THR A 188 6.80 -7.91 -11.36
N VAL A 189 6.66 -7.98 -10.03
CA VAL A 189 5.39 -7.72 -9.32
C VAL A 189 4.90 -6.31 -9.59
N THR A 190 5.78 -5.31 -9.52
CA THR A 190 5.43 -3.90 -9.73
C THR A 190 5.01 -3.63 -11.17
N GLU A 191 5.71 -4.20 -12.16
CA GLU A 191 5.36 -4.13 -13.57
C GLU A 191 3.99 -4.77 -13.84
N ALA A 192 3.75 -5.98 -13.33
CA ALA A 192 2.49 -6.69 -13.49
C ALA A 192 1.31 -5.95 -12.81
N LYS A 193 1.53 -5.35 -11.63
CA LYS A 193 0.56 -4.47 -10.97
C LYS A 193 0.19 -3.29 -11.86
N THR A 194 1.18 -2.59 -12.39
CA THR A 194 0.98 -1.43 -13.26
C THR A 194 0.19 -1.80 -14.51
N GLN A 195 0.57 -2.89 -15.18
CA GLN A 195 -0.16 -3.40 -16.34
C GLN A 195 -1.64 -3.68 -15.99
N ALA A 196 -1.92 -4.37 -14.90
CA ALA A 196 -3.27 -4.69 -14.46
C ALA A 196 -4.13 -3.44 -14.18
N LEU A 197 -3.54 -2.40 -13.57
CA LEU A 197 -4.23 -1.14 -13.30
C LEU A 197 -4.60 -0.41 -14.59
N LEU A 198 -3.68 -0.33 -15.55
CA LEU A 198 -3.94 0.28 -16.86
C LEU A 198 -5.04 -0.48 -17.61
N GLU A 199 -4.99 -1.82 -17.64
CA GLU A 199 -6.02 -2.67 -18.25
C GLU A 199 -7.37 -2.56 -17.54
N ALA A 200 -7.37 -2.33 -16.22
CA ALA A 200 -8.58 -2.04 -15.45
C ALA A 200 -9.16 -0.63 -15.72
N GLY A 201 -8.46 0.21 -16.50
CA GLY A 201 -8.87 1.57 -16.83
C GLY A 201 -8.56 2.59 -15.72
N PHE A 202 -7.56 2.31 -14.88
CA PHE A 202 -6.98 3.26 -13.93
C PHE A 202 -5.66 3.80 -14.49
N PRO A 203 -5.59 5.07 -14.94
CA PRO A 203 -4.37 5.67 -15.46
C PRO A 203 -3.42 6.02 -14.31
N CYS A 204 -2.75 5.03 -13.75
CA CYS A 204 -1.81 5.18 -12.64
C CYS A 204 -0.80 4.03 -12.58
N THR A 205 0.28 4.20 -11.84
CA THR A 205 1.24 3.12 -11.56
C THR A 205 0.98 2.40 -10.25
N GLY A 206 0.08 2.94 -9.42
CA GLY A 206 -0.27 2.42 -8.10
C GLY A 206 -0.91 3.48 -7.22
N THR A 207 -0.61 3.45 -5.94
CA THR A 207 -0.95 4.46 -4.93
C THR A 207 0.30 4.86 -4.15
N ALA A 208 0.20 5.90 -3.31
CA ALA A 208 1.35 6.43 -2.59
C ALA A 208 1.98 5.46 -1.56
N SER A 209 1.26 4.42 -1.12
CA SER A 209 1.66 3.57 0.01
C SER A 209 1.63 2.06 -0.30
N ASP A 210 1.76 1.69 -1.56
CA ASP A 210 1.74 0.28 -1.97
C ASP A 210 2.87 -0.51 -1.31
N ALA A 211 2.56 -1.75 -0.90
CA ALA A 211 3.56 -2.66 -0.37
C ALA A 211 3.55 -4.01 -1.10
N VAL A 212 4.73 -4.58 -1.24
CA VAL A 212 4.97 -5.89 -1.86
C VAL A 212 5.70 -6.80 -0.88
N CYS A 213 5.28 -8.05 -0.80
CA CYS A 213 6.00 -9.12 -0.14
C CYS A 213 6.09 -10.33 -1.07
N VAL A 214 7.31 -10.80 -1.34
CA VAL A 214 7.56 -12.03 -2.11
C VAL A 214 8.18 -13.06 -1.16
N ALA A 215 7.47 -14.16 -0.94
CA ALA A 215 7.89 -15.29 -0.10
C ALA A 215 8.37 -16.46 -0.95
N VAL A 216 9.54 -17.00 -0.62
CA VAL A 216 10.19 -18.09 -1.32
C VAL A 216 10.58 -19.20 -0.33
N ARG A 217 10.61 -20.46 -0.80
CA ARG A 217 11.07 -21.60 0.02
C ARG A 217 12.59 -21.63 0.03
N GLU A 218 13.19 -21.73 1.23
CA GLU A 218 14.66 -21.87 1.36
C GLU A 218 15.14 -23.26 0.91
N ASP A 219 14.31 -24.27 1.08
CA ASP A 219 14.57 -25.68 0.72
C ASP A 219 14.03 -26.06 -0.68
N GLY A 220 13.50 -25.10 -1.42
CA GLY A 220 13.01 -25.31 -2.78
C GLY A 220 14.15 -25.43 -3.81
N PRO A 221 13.83 -25.84 -5.05
CA PRO A 221 14.79 -25.78 -6.16
C PRO A 221 15.35 -24.38 -6.34
N ALA A 222 16.68 -24.28 -6.53
CA ALA A 222 17.36 -23.01 -6.70
C ALA A 222 17.01 -22.35 -8.03
N GLU A 223 16.66 -21.07 -7.99
CA GLU A 223 16.32 -20.25 -9.15
C GLU A 223 17.12 -18.95 -9.16
N ALA A 224 17.80 -18.69 -10.24
CA ALA A 224 18.68 -17.52 -10.37
C ALA A 224 17.97 -16.27 -10.91
N PHE A 225 16.78 -16.41 -11.49
CA PHE A 225 16.09 -15.34 -12.20
C PHE A 225 14.63 -15.19 -11.75
N GLY A 226 14.24 -13.93 -11.42
CA GLY A 226 12.87 -13.56 -11.02
C GLY A 226 12.17 -12.62 -12.02
N GLY A 227 12.80 -12.33 -13.17
CA GLY A 227 12.27 -11.40 -14.18
C GLY A 227 11.13 -12.00 -15.02
N PRO A 228 10.34 -11.17 -15.74
CA PRO A 228 9.08 -11.58 -16.37
C PRO A 228 9.22 -12.57 -17.52
N ARG A 229 10.46 -12.89 -17.95
CA ARG A 229 10.76 -13.93 -18.98
C ARG A 229 11.42 -15.18 -18.40
N SER A 230 11.74 -15.21 -17.09
CA SER A 230 12.11 -16.45 -16.42
C SER A 230 10.87 -17.30 -16.15
N VAL A 231 11.07 -18.59 -15.88
CA VAL A 231 9.94 -19.52 -15.61
C VAL A 231 9.08 -19.01 -14.46
N TRP A 232 9.68 -18.71 -13.32
CA TRP A 232 8.95 -18.31 -12.13
C TRP A 232 8.54 -16.83 -12.15
N GLY A 233 9.36 -15.94 -12.72
CA GLY A 233 8.98 -14.56 -12.88
C GLY A 233 7.77 -14.38 -13.80
N ALA A 234 7.66 -15.15 -14.89
CA ALA A 234 6.48 -15.15 -15.76
C ALA A 234 5.21 -15.63 -15.02
N ARG A 235 5.33 -16.66 -14.17
CA ARG A 235 4.22 -17.15 -13.34
C ARG A 235 3.79 -16.13 -12.30
N ILE A 236 4.76 -15.53 -11.59
CA ILE A 236 4.51 -14.41 -10.66
C ILE A 236 3.76 -13.28 -11.37
N ALA A 237 4.26 -12.84 -12.54
CA ALA A 237 3.64 -11.76 -13.29
C ALA A 237 2.17 -12.04 -13.61
N ARG A 238 1.85 -13.24 -14.10
CA ARG A 238 0.47 -13.60 -14.46
C ARG A 238 -0.44 -13.75 -13.24
N ALA A 239 0.05 -14.33 -12.14
CA ALA A 239 -0.72 -14.44 -10.90
C ALA A 239 -1.01 -13.04 -10.30
N VAL A 240 0.00 -12.18 -10.20
CA VAL A 240 -0.14 -10.80 -9.70
C VAL A 240 -1.07 -9.97 -10.60
N HIS A 241 -0.86 -10.04 -11.91
CA HIS A 241 -1.70 -9.33 -12.87
C HIS A 241 -3.18 -9.68 -12.67
N ARG A 242 -3.53 -10.97 -12.60
CA ARG A 242 -4.93 -11.40 -12.37
C ARG A 242 -5.47 -10.92 -11.03
N ALA A 243 -4.73 -11.12 -9.95
CA ALA A 243 -5.18 -10.70 -8.62
C ALA A 243 -5.43 -9.20 -8.54
N VAL A 244 -4.51 -8.38 -9.08
CA VAL A 244 -4.66 -6.91 -9.08
C VAL A 244 -5.79 -6.46 -10.02
N LEU A 245 -5.91 -7.06 -11.21
CA LEU A 245 -6.96 -6.75 -12.17
C LEU A 245 -8.35 -7.01 -11.58
N ASP A 246 -8.53 -8.16 -10.92
CA ASP A 246 -9.80 -8.52 -10.29
C ASP A 246 -10.12 -7.60 -9.10
N GLY A 247 -9.15 -7.28 -8.26
CA GLY A 247 -9.29 -6.33 -7.17
C GLY A 247 -9.64 -4.91 -7.65
N ALA A 248 -9.01 -4.45 -8.74
CA ALA A 248 -9.28 -3.14 -9.32
C ALA A 248 -10.69 -3.06 -9.95
N ARG A 249 -11.14 -4.13 -10.58
CA ARG A 249 -12.51 -4.24 -11.13
C ARG A 249 -13.55 -4.26 -10.01
N ASP A 250 -13.32 -5.00 -8.93
CA ASP A 250 -14.18 -4.98 -7.74
C ASP A 250 -14.26 -3.58 -7.13
N TRP A 251 -13.11 -2.90 -6.98
CA TRP A 251 -13.08 -1.52 -6.51
C TRP A 251 -13.93 -0.58 -7.38
N ARG A 252 -13.81 -0.65 -8.70
CA ARG A 252 -14.58 0.16 -9.63
C ARG A 252 -16.08 -0.10 -9.54
N THR A 253 -16.48 -1.36 -9.45
CA THR A 253 -17.89 -1.76 -9.34
C THR A 253 -18.54 -1.17 -8.10
N ARG A 254 -17.86 -1.22 -6.97
CA ARG A 254 -18.34 -0.65 -5.70
C ARG A 254 -18.43 0.87 -5.72
N ARG A 255 -17.48 1.54 -6.37
CA ARG A 255 -17.51 2.99 -6.51
C ARG A 255 -18.67 3.49 -7.37
N ASN A 256 -19.04 2.76 -8.39
CA ASN A 256 -20.06 3.13 -9.36
C ASN A 256 -21.46 2.54 -9.06
N GLY A 257 -21.60 1.71 -8.01
CA GLY A 257 -22.88 1.09 -7.64
C GLY A 257 -23.89 2.07 -7.05
N PRO A 258 -25.20 1.77 -7.12
CA PRO A 258 -26.24 2.57 -6.50
C PRO A 258 -26.03 2.58 -4.98
N GLY A 259 -25.65 3.70 -4.45
CA GLY A 259 -25.31 3.86 -3.03
C GLY A 259 -23.84 4.08 -2.74
N GLY A 260 -23.01 4.43 -3.72
CA GLY A 260 -21.53 4.60 -3.68
C GLY A 260 -20.89 5.33 -2.50
N VAL A 261 -21.39 5.09 -1.31
CA VAL A 261 -20.75 5.37 -0.04
C VAL A 261 -19.96 4.13 0.30
N LEU A 262 -18.66 4.14 -0.03
CA LEU A 262 -17.74 3.13 0.49
C LEU A 262 -17.80 3.20 2.02
N GLN A 263 -18.41 2.20 2.64
CA GLN A 263 -18.27 1.99 4.07
C GLN A 263 -16.82 1.55 4.29
N TRP A 264 -16.13 2.33 5.08
CA TRP A 264 -14.75 2.11 5.54
C TRP A 264 -14.76 1.32 6.83
#